data_76bcf16913fcb5c2098716375fff1a4e
#
_entry.id   76bcf16913fcb5c2098716375fff1a4e
#
_cell.length_a   1.000
_cell.length_b   1.000
_cell.length_c   1.000
_cell.angle_alpha   90.00
_cell.angle_beta   90.00
_cell.angle_gamma   90.00
#
_symmetry.space_group_name_H-M   'P 1'
#
loop_
_entity.id
_entity.type
_entity.pdbx_description
1 polymer ?
#
loop_
_entity_poly.entity_id
_entity_poly.type
_entity_poly.pdbx_seq_one_letter_code
_entity_poly.pdbx_strand_id
1 'polypeptide(L)'
;MLDITKDIEKIVKESKIRNGTCTVFIPHTTAAVTINENADPDVQKDFIKTINKIVPWEDDYLHMEGNSAAHLKASMIGFSEQIIIEEGRLLLGTWQGIYFIEFDGPRNRKVWVGILADQKSANGRQETTDGSE
;
A
#
# COMPACT_ATOMS: atom_id res chain seq x y z
N MET A 1 2.53 -11.24 -1.00
CA MET A 1 2.78 -9.79 -1.21
C MET A 1 3.16 -9.58 -2.67
N LEU A 2 2.44 -8.71 -3.33
CA LEU A 2 2.67 -8.40 -4.74
C LEU A 2 3.10 -6.94 -4.86
N ASP A 3 4.27 -6.69 -5.44
CA ASP A 3 4.75 -5.33 -5.70
C ASP A 3 3.97 -4.74 -6.87
N ILE A 4 3.19 -3.70 -6.60
CA ILE A 4 2.38 -3.01 -7.60
C ILE A 4 2.92 -1.62 -7.93
N THR A 5 4.13 -1.30 -7.51
CA THR A 5 4.71 0.03 -7.67
C THR A 5 4.70 0.48 -9.13
N LYS A 6 5.14 -0.39 -10.05
CA LYS A 6 5.20 -0.05 -11.47
C LYS A 6 3.83 0.19 -12.09
N ASP A 7 2.83 -0.55 -11.65
CA ASP A 7 1.46 -0.34 -12.11
C ASP A 7 0.94 1.02 -11.68
N ILE A 8 1.21 1.41 -10.42
CA ILE A 8 0.80 2.71 -9.90
C ILE A 8 1.57 3.83 -10.60
N GLU A 9 2.88 3.67 -10.79
CA GLU A 9 3.71 4.65 -11.50
C GLU A 9 3.19 4.90 -12.92
N LYS A 10 2.76 3.85 -13.60
CA LYS A 10 2.20 3.95 -14.94
C LYS A 10 0.92 4.79 -14.95
N ILE A 11 0.02 4.55 -14.00
CA ILE A 11 -1.23 5.31 -13.87
C ILE A 11 -0.94 6.78 -13.60
N VAL A 12 0.01 7.07 -12.71
CA VAL A 12 0.42 8.45 -12.43
C VAL A 12 0.97 9.13 -13.69
N LYS A 13 1.82 8.44 -14.43
CA LYS A 13 2.38 8.97 -15.67
C LYS A 13 1.29 9.26 -16.72
N GLU A 14 0.35 8.35 -16.89
CA GLU A 14 -0.76 8.50 -17.84
C GLU A 14 -1.71 9.62 -17.46
N SER A 15 -1.83 9.94 -16.17
CA SER A 15 -2.67 11.04 -15.69
C SER A 15 -2.17 12.41 -16.11
N LYS A 16 -0.88 12.52 -16.43
CA LYS A 16 -0.18 13.78 -16.77
C LYS A 16 -0.18 14.81 -15.62
N ILE A 17 -0.57 14.41 -14.43
CA ILE A 17 -0.53 15.29 -13.25
C ILE A 17 0.92 15.34 -12.76
N ARG A 18 1.42 16.57 -12.62
CA ARG A 18 2.81 16.80 -12.23
C ARG A 18 2.99 16.85 -10.73
N ASN A 19 2.06 17.46 -10.02
CA ASN A 19 2.12 17.61 -8.57
C ASN A 19 0.77 17.31 -7.98
N GLY A 20 0.74 16.51 -6.95
CA GLY A 20 -0.50 16.11 -6.33
C GLY A 20 -0.33 15.00 -5.30
N THR A 21 -1.40 14.29 -5.09
CA THR A 21 -1.45 13.15 -4.17
C THR A 21 -2.07 11.97 -4.89
N CYS A 22 -1.42 10.81 -4.74
CA CYS A 22 -1.91 9.53 -5.23
C CYS A 22 -2.43 8.74 -4.04
N THR A 23 -3.67 8.28 -4.10
CA THR A 23 -4.25 7.38 -3.11
C THR A 23 -4.43 6.02 -3.73
N VAL A 24 -3.93 5.00 -3.07
CA VAL A 24 -4.13 3.59 -3.45
C VAL A 24 -5.07 2.98 -2.42
N PHE A 25 -6.20 2.46 -2.87
CA PHE A 25 -7.24 1.95 -1.97
C PHE A 25 -7.65 0.53 -2.35
N ILE A 26 -7.80 -0.30 -1.34
CA ILE A 26 -8.20 -1.71 -1.50
C ILE A 26 -9.66 -1.87 -1.09
N PRO A 27 -10.58 -2.07 -2.05
CA PRO A 27 -12.02 -2.18 -1.75
C PRO A 27 -12.42 -3.62 -1.37
N HIS A 28 -11.68 -4.22 -0.47
CA HIS A 28 -11.89 -5.60 0.01
C HIS A 28 -11.64 -5.68 1.50
N THR A 29 -12.23 -6.67 2.16
CA THR A 29 -12.10 -6.84 3.62
C THR A 29 -11.04 -7.86 4.03
N THR A 30 -10.47 -8.58 3.05
CA THR A 30 -9.47 -9.64 3.30
C THR A 30 -8.19 -9.45 2.50
N ALA A 31 -7.93 -8.24 2.08
CA ALA A 31 -6.69 -7.84 1.41
C ALA A 31 -6.31 -6.45 1.86
N ALA A 32 -5.06 -6.07 1.69
CA ALA A 32 -4.53 -4.81 2.19
C ALA A 32 -3.48 -4.23 1.25
N VAL A 33 -3.05 -3.00 1.54
CA VAL A 33 -1.93 -2.35 0.89
C VAL A 33 -0.97 -1.82 1.93
N THR A 34 0.31 -1.89 1.65
CA THR A 34 1.33 -1.32 2.52
C THR A 34 2.50 -0.81 1.68
N ILE A 35 3.34 -0.01 2.31
CA ILE A 35 4.60 0.44 1.74
C ILE A 35 5.71 -0.16 2.58
N ASN A 36 6.64 -0.85 1.93
CA ASN A 36 7.75 -1.49 2.62
C ASN A 36 8.93 -1.63 1.66
N GLU A 37 10.03 -2.17 2.17
CA GLU A 37 11.24 -2.36 1.38
C GLU A 37 11.00 -3.33 0.22
N ASN A 38 11.50 -2.97 -0.95
CA ASN A 38 11.38 -3.81 -2.14
C ASN A 38 12.72 -4.28 -2.71
N ALA A 39 13.81 -4.11 -1.98
CA ALA A 39 15.14 -4.55 -2.42
C ALA A 39 15.45 -5.97 -1.98
N ASP A 40 15.14 -6.32 -0.74
CA ASP A 40 15.45 -7.63 -0.16
C ASP A 40 14.17 -8.46 -0.01
N PRO A 41 14.03 -9.56 -0.77
CA PRO A 41 12.82 -10.41 -0.67
C PRO A 41 12.64 -11.04 0.71
N ASP A 42 13.68 -11.10 1.52
CA ASP A 42 13.56 -11.67 2.87
C ASP A 42 12.71 -10.80 3.79
N VAL A 43 12.63 -9.48 3.52
CA VAL A 43 11.76 -8.60 4.29
C VAL A 43 10.30 -9.01 4.12
N GLN A 44 9.87 -9.30 2.89
CA GLN A 44 8.50 -9.75 2.64
C GLN A 44 8.23 -11.12 3.26
N LYS A 45 9.19 -12.03 3.19
CA LYS A 45 9.06 -13.35 3.81
C LYS A 45 8.92 -13.26 5.32
N ASP A 46 9.74 -12.42 5.95
CA ASP A 46 9.68 -12.19 7.38
C ASP A 46 8.37 -11.53 7.79
N PHE A 47 7.87 -10.59 6.97
CA PHE A 47 6.59 -9.95 7.21
C PHE A 47 5.46 -10.98 7.23
N ILE A 48 5.35 -11.78 6.19
CA ILE A 48 4.28 -12.79 6.08
C ILE A 48 4.37 -13.81 7.21
N LYS A 49 5.57 -14.31 7.47
CA LYS A 49 5.79 -15.26 8.55
C LYS A 49 5.36 -14.70 9.90
N THR A 50 5.72 -13.46 10.18
CA THR A 50 5.44 -12.83 11.46
C THR A 50 3.97 -12.49 11.62
N ILE A 51 3.32 -11.93 10.59
CA ILE A 51 1.90 -11.61 10.67
C ILE A 51 1.05 -12.89 10.86
N ASN A 52 1.48 -13.99 10.27
CA ASN A 52 0.80 -15.28 10.45
C ASN A 52 0.93 -15.81 11.88
N LYS A 53 2.00 -15.47 12.58
CA LYS A 53 2.16 -15.84 14.01
C LYS A 53 1.30 -14.95 14.90
N ILE A 54 1.23 -13.66 14.59
CA ILE A 54 0.46 -12.69 15.39
C ILE A 54 -1.02 -12.98 15.25
N VAL A 55 -1.48 -13.27 14.03
CA VAL A 55 -2.87 -13.57 13.73
C VAL A 55 -2.94 -14.93 13.06
N PRO A 56 -3.03 -16.02 13.84
CA PRO A 56 -3.08 -17.37 13.27
C PRO A 56 -4.38 -17.58 12.51
N TRP A 57 -4.35 -18.45 11.48
CA TRP A 57 -5.53 -18.74 10.69
C TRP A 57 -6.62 -19.37 11.53
N GLU A 58 -6.27 -20.26 12.43
CA GLU A 58 -7.22 -20.94 13.30
C GLU A 58 -7.05 -20.46 14.74
N ASP A 59 -8.16 -20.03 15.32
CA ASP A 59 -8.29 -19.61 16.70
C ASP A 59 -9.79 -19.64 17.04
N ASP A 60 -10.17 -19.16 18.21
CA ASP A 60 -11.58 -19.10 18.63
C ASP A 60 -12.34 -17.97 17.92
N TYR A 61 -12.35 -18.00 16.59
CA TYR A 61 -13.09 -17.01 15.82
C TYR A 61 -14.55 -17.40 15.66
N LEU A 62 -15.41 -16.40 15.59
CA LEU A 62 -16.85 -16.60 15.48
C LEU A 62 -17.36 -16.59 14.04
N HIS A 63 -16.60 -16.07 13.10
CA HIS A 63 -17.03 -15.91 11.72
C HIS A 63 -17.20 -17.26 11.04
N MET A 64 -18.39 -17.51 10.51
CA MET A 64 -18.77 -18.84 9.99
C MET A 64 -18.02 -19.21 8.71
N GLU A 65 -17.57 -18.22 7.94
CA GLU A 65 -16.79 -18.47 6.74
C GLU A 65 -15.39 -19.01 7.05
N GLY A 66 -14.93 -18.86 8.28
CA GLY A 66 -13.64 -19.40 8.71
C GLY A 66 -12.43 -18.59 8.30
N ASN A 67 -12.62 -17.36 7.84
CA ASN A 67 -11.53 -16.50 7.37
C ASN A 67 -11.32 -15.24 8.23
N SER A 68 -11.69 -15.27 9.50
CA SER A 68 -11.52 -14.14 10.41
C SER A 68 -10.09 -13.63 10.46
N ALA A 69 -9.10 -14.53 10.41
CA ALA A 69 -7.69 -14.13 10.40
C ALA A 69 -7.37 -13.16 9.27
N ALA A 70 -7.92 -13.42 8.08
CA ALA A 70 -7.73 -12.55 6.92
C ALA A 70 -8.33 -11.15 7.14
N HIS A 71 -9.54 -11.09 7.73
CA HIS A 71 -10.18 -9.81 8.07
C HIS A 71 -9.37 -9.02 9.09
N LEU A 72 -8.84 -9.68 10.09
CA LEU A 72 -8.04 -9.04 11.12
C LEU A 72 -6.72 -8.52 10.56
N LYS A 73 -6.02 -9.33 9.76
CA LYS A 73 -4.77 -8.93 9.14
C LYS A 73 -4.98 -7.72 8.22
N ALA A 74 -6.02 -7.76 7.39
CA ALA A 74 -6.32 -6.65 6.49
C ALA A 74 -6.59 -5.36 7.27
N SER A 75 -7.36 -5.43 8.35
CA SER A 75 -7.63 -4.28 9.20
C SER A 75 -6.39 -3.74 9.90
N MET A 76 -5.49 -4.63 10.32
CA MET A 76 -4.25 -4.23 10.99
C MET A 76 -3.28 -3.54 10.03
N ILE A 77 -3.15 -4.03 8.81
CA ILE A 77 -2.24 -3.45 7.82
C ILE A 77 -2.85 -2.20 7.18
N GLY A 78 -4.14 -2.26 6.86
CA GLY A 78 -4.84 -1.12 6.31
C GLY A 78 -5.21 -1.26 4.85
N PHE A 79 -6.13 -0.39 4.42
CA PHE A 79 -6.75 -0.48 3.10
C PHE A 79 -6.31 0.63 2.15
N SER A 80 -5.52 1.59 2.61
CA SER A 80 -5.10 2.69 1.76
C SER A 80 -3.72 3.20 2.12
N GLU A 81 -3.05 3.74 1.10
CA GLU A 81 -1.79 4.46 1.25
C GLU A 81 -1.87 5.72 0.41
N GLN A 82 -1.23 6.79 0.88
CA GLN A 82 -1.12 8.03 0.15
C GLN A 82 0.33 8.33 -0.15
N ILE A 83 0.61 8.68 -1.39
CA ILE A 83 1.95 9.01 -1.83
C ILE A 83 1.91 10.36 -2.53
N ILE A 84 2.86 11.21 -2.23
CA ILE A 84 3.03 12.50 -2.88
C ILE A 84 3.50 12.29 -4.32
N ILE A 85 2.92 13.05 -5.24
CA ILE A 85 3.38 13.12 -6.63
C ILE A 85 4.14 14.42 -6.81
N GLU A 86 5.34 14.33 -7.32
CA GLU A 86 6.17 15.50 -7.62
C GLU A 86 6.87 15.28 -8.96
N GLU A 87 6.78 16.27 -9.82
CA GLU A 87 7.33 16.20 -11.18
C GLU A 87 6.86 14.95 -11.96
N GLY A 88 5.61 14.55 -11.74
CA GLY A 88 5.02 13.40 -12.42
C GLY A 88 5.44 12.05 -11.88
N ARG A 89 6.09 12.01 -10.73
CA ARG A 89 6.58 10.77 -10.12
C ARG A 89 6.05 10.59 -8.71
N LEU A 90 5.89 9.34 -8.31
CA LEU A 90 5.64 9.01 -6.91
C LEU A 90 6.89 9.30 -6.08
N LEU A 91 6.71 10.08 -5.02
CA LEU A 91 7.81 10.49 -4.15
C LEU A 91 8.05 9.40 -3.09
N LEU A 92 8.49 8.25 -3.54
CA LEU A 92 8.86 7.13 -2.66
C LEU A 92 10.33 7.24 -2.27
N GLY A 93 10.64 6.76 -1.07
CA GLY A 93 12.03 6.59 -0.65
C GLY A 93 12.74 5.53 -1.50
N THR A 94 14.05 5.53 -1.44
CA THR A 94 14.90 4.64 -2.27
C THR A 94 14.52 3.17 -2.16
N TRP A 95 14.14 2.74 -0.97
CA TRP A 95 13.87 1.33 -0.69
C TRP A 95 12.38 1.02 -0.64
N GLN A 96 11.51 2.00 -0.83
CA GLN A 96 10.07 1.81 -0.70
C GLN A 96 9.44 1.27 -1.98
N GLY A 97 8.56 0.29 -1.81
CA GLY A 97 7.65 -0.16 -2.85
C GLY A 97 6.25 -0.26 -2.29
N ILE A 98 5.28 -0.24 -3.17
CA ILE A 98 3.86 -0.38 -2.81
C ILE A 98 3.48 -1.85 -3.00
N TYR A 99 2.95 -2.46 -1.95
CA TYR A 99 2.59 -3.87 -1.96
C TYR A 99 1.10 -4.09 -1.73
N PHE A 100 0.49 -4.86 -2.63
CA PHE A 100 -0.81 -5.46 -2.42
C PHE A 100 -0.61 -6.77 -1.65
N ILE A 101 -1.40 -6.99 -0.60
CA ILE A 101 -1.29 -8.20 0.22
C ILE A 101 -2.62 -8.94 0.20
N GLU A 102 -2.59 -10.18 -0.26
CA GLU A 102 -3.72 -11.08 -0.27
C GLU A 102 -3.71 -11.94 0.99
N PHE A 103 -4.78 -11.90 1.76
CA PHE A 103 -4.89 -12.71 2.98
C PHE A 103 -5.88 -13.88 2.88
N ASP A 104 -6.65 -13.95 1.81
CA ASP A 104 -7.67 -14.99 1.63
C ASP A 104 -7.84 -15.34 0.15
N GLY A 105 -6.75 -15.63 -0.53
CA GLY A 105 -6.76 -15.93 -1.95
C GLY A 105 -6.77 -17.42 -2.27
N PRO A 106 -6.84 -17.75 -3.56
CA PRO A 106 -6.92 -16.79 -4.67
C PRO A 106 -8.33 -16.23 -4.87
N ARG A 107 -8.40 -14.93 -5.18
CA ARG A 107 -9.65 -14.22 -5.48
C ARG A 107 -9.39 -13.15 -6.52
N ASN A 108 -10.43 -12.77 -7.26
CA ASN A 108 -10.35 -11.59 -8.12
C ASN A 108 -10.40 -10.33 -7.27
N ARG A 109 -9.38 -9.50 -7.38
CA ARG A 109 -9.24 -8.29 -6.57
C ARG A 109 -9.17 -7.05 -7.45
N LYS A 110 -9.54 -5.94 -6.85
CA LYS A 110 -9.42 -4.61 -7.46
C LYS A 110 -8.54 -3.74 -6.57
N VAL A 111 -7.83 -2.85 -7.20
CA VAL A 111 -7.07 -1.78 -6.53
C VAL A 111 -7.52 -0.49 -7.17
N TRP A 112 -8.02 0.45 -6.36
CA TRP A 112 -8.44 1.75 -6.86
C TRP A 112 -7.32 2.76 -6.65
N VAL A 113 -7.08 3.56 -7.68
CA VAL A 113 -6.06 4.60 -7.65
C VAL A 113 -6.75 5.94 -7.92
N GLY A 114 -6.68 6.83 -6.94
CA GLY A 114 -7.19 8.18 -7.07
C GLY A 114 -6.03 9.16 -7.13
N ILE A 115 -6.13 10.16 -8.00
CA ILE A 115 -5.10 11.17 -8.14
C ILE A 115 -5.75 12.53 -8.00
N LEU A 116 -5.24 13.33 -7.06
CA LEU A 116 -5.71 14.68 -6.81
C LEU A 116 -4.56 15.64 -7.11
N ALA A 117 -4.77 16.53 -8.08
CA ALA A 117 -3.78 17.52 -8.44
C ALA A 117 -3.73 18.64 -7.41
N ASP A 118 -2.53 19.13 -7.14
CA ASP A 118 -2.35 20.32 -6.31
C ASP A 118 -2.95 21.54 -6.99
N GLN A 119 -3.43 22.49 -6.20
CA GLN A 119 -3.88 23.75 -6.73
C GLN A 119 -2.69 24.53 -7.31
N LYS A 120 -2.96 25.31 -8.35
CA LYS A 120 -1.96 26.19 -8.97
C LYS A 120 -1.64 27.38 -8.05
N SER A 121 -1.19 27.12 -6.83
CA SER A 121 -0.74 28.18 -5.95
C SER A 121 0.77 28.27 -6.00
N ALA A 122 1.31 29.38 -5.56
CA ALA A 122 2.75 29.59 -5.50
C ALA A 122 3.42 28.74 -4.42
N ASN A 123 2.67 28.05 -3.61
CA ASN A 123 3.22 27.30 -2.50
C ASN A 123 3.55 25.89 -2.93
N GLY A 124 4.81 25.61 -3.18
CA GLY A 124 5.29 24.26 -3.37
C GLY A 124 5.30 23.49 -2.06
N ARG A 125 5.63 22.20 -2.17
CA ARG A 125 5.87 21.39 -0.98
C ARG A 125 7.13 21.84 -0.27
N GLN A 126 7.11 21.76 1.02
CA GLN A 126 8.29 22.00 1.82
C GLN A 126 8.89 20.69 2.26
N GLU A 127 10.17 20.60 2.08
CA GLU A 127 10.96 19.49 2.58
C GLU A 127 11.62 19.97 3.89
N THR A 128 11.49 19.17 4.93
CA THR A 128 12.18 19.47 6.18
C THR A 128 13.60 18.93 6.09
N THR A 129 14.54 19.77 6.44
CA THR A 129 15.95 19.44 6.32
C THR A 129 16.58 18.94 7.60
N ASP A 130 15.83 18.88 8.67
CA ASP A 130 16.35 18.40 9.95
C ASP A 130 15.86 17.00 10.27
N GLY A 131 15.51 16.26 9.28
CA GLY A 131 15.19 14.88 9.40
C GLY A 131 16.43 14.08 9.58
N SER A 132 17.00 14.23 10.70
CA SER A 132 18.26 13.59 10.92
C SER A 132 18.06 12.23 11.39
N GLU A 133 17.61 11.40 10.99
CA GLU A 133 17.80 10.09 11.40
C GLU A 133 17.27 9.17 10.56
#